data_5d8500ea642285919b4dc737be271a35
#
_entry.id   5d8500ea642285919b4dc737be271a35
#
_cell.length_a   1.000
_cell.length_b   1.000
_cell.length_c   1.000
_cell.angle_alpha   90.00
_cell.angle_beta   90.00
_cell.angle_gamma   90.00
#
_symmetry.space_group_name_H-M   'P 1'
#
loop_
_entity.id
_entity.type
_entity.pdbx_description
1 polymer ?
#
loop_
_entity_poly.entity_id
_entity_poly.type
_entity_poly.pdbx_seq_one_letter_code
_entity_poly.pdbx_strand_id
1 'polypeptide(L)'
;MKWKNSDGYKRSLKASCAALAMVWVGGASFAATLDITGLDKASDVYSAVSGGSLLREKTAEDVVATTQELLAAAQADYARLLAVLYDQGYFASAIKITLDGIDASAIPPVKPPRQINRAVIAVNTGKKFSFAKAEIKPVAKDTELPEEFAVGKTARLGVLKDTVSAGIEGWRNQGHAKAALADQQLTARVPDSTISA
;
A
#
# COMPACT_ATOMS: atom_id res chain seq x y z
N MET A 1 92.85 19.74 15.97
CA MET A 1 92.56 20.77 14.99
C MET A 1 91.13 21.20 15.13
N LYS A 2 90.93 22.47 15.53
CA LYS A 2 89.60 23.07 15.84
C LYS A 2 88.78 23.22 14.57
N TRP A 3 87.51 22.94 14.62
CA TRP A 3 86.53 23.63 13.78
C TRP A 3 85.29 24.01 14.59
N LYS A 4 84.89 25.21 14.31
CA LYS A 4 84.15 26.18 15.06
C LYS A 4 82.66 26.09 14.70
N ASN A 5 81.79 26.33 15.68
CA ASN A 5 80.41 26.68 15.59
C ASN A 5 80.02 27.59 14.40
N SER A 6 78.89 27.38 13.86
CA SER A 6 78.08 28.50 13.36
C SER A 6 76.61 28.30 13.61
N ASP A 7 76.10 29.26 14.31
CA ASP A 7 74.72 29.42 14.78
C ASP A 7 73.67 29.55 13.68
N GLY A 8 72.49 29.11 14.04
CA GLY A 8 71.39 30.00 13.88
C GLY A 8 70.61 29.88 12.58
N TYR A 9 69.52 29.21 12.60
CA TYR A 9 68.26 29.80 12.08
C TYR A 9 67.03 29.09 12.63
N LYS A 10 66.51 29.57 13.75
CA LYS A 10 65.16 29.17 14.23
C LYS A 10 64.11 29.88 13.38
N ARG A 11 63.58 29.24 12.37
CA ARG A 11 62.34 29.65 11.73
C ARG A 11 61.18 29.03 12.47
N SER A 12 60.45 29.81 13.25
CA SER A 12 59.18 29.49 13.85
C SER A 12 58.14 29.38 12.75
N LEU A 13 57.76 28.15 12.37
CA LEU A 13 56.53 27.93 11.61
C LEU A 13 55.35 28.09 12.58
N LYS A 14 54.68 29.22 12.49
CA LYS A 14 53.35 29.39 13.05
C LYS A 14 52.40 28.56 12.18
N ALA A 15 52.04 27.36 12.66
CA ALA A 15 50.99 26.57 12.08
C ALA A 15 49.63 27.25 12.36
N SER A 16 49.12 27.94 11.36
CA SER A 16 47.74 28.44 11.36
C SER A 16 46.81 27.24 11.13
N CYS A 17 46.30 26.66 12.19
CA CYS A 17 45.17 25.73 12.11
C CYS A 17 43.90 26.52 11.75
N ALA A 18 43.61 26.61 10.47
CA ALA A 18 42.29 26.99 10.01
C ALA A 18 41.32 25.84 10.35
N ALA A 19 40.61 25.98 11.45
CA ALA A 19 39.49 25.09 11.79
C ALA A 19 38.37 25.28 10.74
N LEU A 20 38.30 24.36 9.79
CA LEU A 20 37.12 24.23 8.91
C LEU A 20 35.97 23.79 9.77
N ALA A 21 35.17 24.71 10.23
CA ALA A 21 33.86 24.40 10.84
C ALA A 21 32.96 23.86 9.72
N MET A 22 32.90 22.53 9.58
CA MET A 22 31.82 21.87 8.84
C MET A 22 30.51 22.17 9.58
N VAL A 23 29.79 23.16 9.09
CA VAL A 23 28.38 23.34 9.46
C VAL A 23 27.61 22.13 8.90
N TRP A 24 27.43 21.13 9.73
CA TRP A 24 26.43 20.10 9.49
C TRP A 24 25.07 20.81 9.56
N VAL A 25 24.55 21.21 8.41
CA VAL A 25 23.13 21.50 8.27
C VAL A 25 22.46 20.14 8.38
N GLY A 26 22.21 19.71 9.61
CA GLY A 26 21.36 18.59 9.91
C GLY A 26 19.97 18.97 9.42
N GLY A 27 19.63 18.61 8.19
CA GLY A 27 18.26 18.62 7.75
C GLY A 27 17.48 17.70 8.69
N ALA A 28 16.63 18.28 9.53
CA ALA A 28 15.71 17.51 10.33
C ALA A 28 14.87 16.68 9.35
N SER A 29 15.16 15.39 9.27
CA SER A 29 14.32 14.42 8.54
C SER A 29 13.05 14.28 9.37
N PHE A 30 12.04 15.07 9.09
CA PHE A 30 10.73 14.88 9.69
C PHE A 30 10.09 13.70 8.97
N ALA A 31 10.01 12.55 9.66
CA ALA A 31 9.20 11.44 9.19
C ALA A 31 7.73 11.90 9.11
N ALA A 32 7.11 11.71 7.97
CA ALA A 32 5.69 12.01 7.80
C ALA A 32 4.87 11.12 8.75
N THR A 33 3.90 11.69 9.44
CA THR A 33 2.97 10.91 10.27
C THR A 33 1.84 10.37 9.43
N LEU A 34 1.35 9.15 9.74
CA LEU A 34 0.19 8.55 9.09
C LEU A 34 -0.94 8.33 10.08
N ASP A 35 -2.11 8.85 9.73
CA ASP A 35 -3.37 8.58 10.42
C ASP A 35 -4.32 7.78 9.53
N ILE A 36 -4.88 6.68 10.06
CA ILE A 36 -5.97 5.94 9.43
C ILE A 36 -7.23 6.22 10.22
N THR A 37 -8.25 6.76 9.55
CA THR A 37 -9.50 7.22 10.17
C THR A 37 -10.72 6.52 9.54
N GLY A 38 -11.87 6.54 10.25
CA GLY A 38 -13.11 5.92 9.79
C GLY A 38 -13.23 4.42 10.09
N LEU A 39 -12.23 3.85 10.76
CA LEU A 39 -12.22 2.44 11.18
C LEU A 39 -11.96 2.35 12.69
N ASP A 40 -12.55 1.34 13.32
CA ASP A 40 -12.18 0.96 14.68
C ASP A 40 -10.79 0.29 14.65
N LYS A 41 -9.85 0.82 15.43
CA LYS A 41 -8.47 0.32 15.50
C LYS A 41 -8.35 -1.12 15.97
N ALA A 42 -9.33 -1.62 16.72
CA ALA A 42 -9.38 -3.01 17.17
C ALA A 42 -9.97 -3.98 16.13
N SER A 43 -10.45 -3.48 15.00
CA SER A 43 -11.10 -4.30 13.97
C SER A 43 -10.10 -5.00 13.05
N ASP A 44 -10.49 -6.19 12.55
CA ASP A 44 -9.74 -6.90 11.52
C ASP A 44 -9.57 -6.07 10.24
N VAL A 45 -10.58 -5.24 9.93
CA VAL A 45 -10.54 -4.34 8.76
C VAL A 45 -9.46 -3.28 8.90
N TYR A 46 -9.32 -2.71 10.10
CA TYR A 46 -8.22 -1.76 10.37
C TYR A 46 -6.86 -2.44 10.20
N SER A 47 -6.71 -3.64 10.75
CA SER A 47 -5.48 -4.43 10.63
C SER A 47 -5.15 -4.75 9.17
N ALA A 48 -6.16 -5.17 8.39
CA ALA A 48 -6.02 -5.46 6.98
C ALA A 48 -5.63 -4.21 6.15
N VAL A 49 -6.32 -3.07 6.38
CA VAL A 49 -6.03 -1.80 5.70
C VAL A 49 -4.63 -1.29 6.08
N SER A 50 -4.30 -1.32 7.37
CA SER A 50 -2.98 -0.91 7.86
C SER A 50 -1.85 -1.78 7.28
N GLY A 51 -2.03 -3.10 7.25
CA GLY A 51 -1.06 -4.04 6.69
C GLY A 51 -0.96 -3.99 5.17
N GLY A 52 -2.03 -3.58 4.48
CA GLY A 52 -2.06 -3.44 3.02
C GLY A 52 -1.54 -2.10 2.49
N SER A 53 -1.27 -1.11 3.36
CA SER A 53 -0.88 0.23 2.94
C SER A 53 0.62 0.37 2.71
N LEU A 54 1.00 0.78 1.49
CA LEU A 54 2.38 1.19 1.16
C LEU A 54 2.76 2.48 1.88
N LEU A 55 1.80 3.39 2.04
CA LEU A 55 2.03 4.65 2.72
C LEU A 55 2.38 4.40 4.20
N ARG A 56 1.77 3.41 4.84
CA ARG A 56 2.12 2.96 6.19
C ARG A 56 3.56 2.46 6.24
N GLU A 57 3.97 1.66 5.26
CA GLU A 57 5.34 1.16 5.16
C GLU A 57 6.35 2.31 5.01
N LYS A 58 6.04 3.31 4.16
CA LYS A 58 6.91 4.46 3.91
C LYS A 58 6.93 5.50 5.02
N THR A 59 6.00 5.45 5.97
CA THR A 59 5.94 6.34 7.14
C THR A 59 6.37 5.66 8.44
N ALA A 60 6.94 4.45 8.40
CA ALA A 60 7.48 3.76 9.56
C ALA A 60 8.70 4.52 10.13
N GLU A 61 8.92 4.42 11.45
CA GLU A 61 9.92 5.20 12.17
C GLU A 61 11.35 5.04 11.62
N ASP A 62 11.68 3.85 11.12
CA ASP A 62 13.02 3.52 10.59
C ASP A 62 13.17 3.81 9.09
N VAL A 63 12.15 4.37 8.44
CA VAL A 63 12.14 4.60 6.99
C VAL A 63 12.28 6.07 6.66
N VAL A 64 13.32 6.40 5.90
CA VAL A 64 13.50 7.74 5.32
C VAL A 64 12.97 7.72 3.90
N ALA A 65 11.72 8.16 3.71
CA ALA A 65 11.10 8.25 2.40
C ALA A 65 11.16 9.67 1.85
N THR A 66 11.38 9.78 0.55
CA THR A 66 11.27 11.05 -0.17
C THR A 66 9.81 11.45 -0.37
N THR A 67 9.53 12.73 -0.61
CA THR A 67 8.17 13.20 -0.92
C THR A 67 7.59 12.55 -2.18
N GLN A 68 8.46 12.21 -3.15
CA GLN A 68 8.08 11.47 -4.35
C GLN A 68 7.60 10.05 -4.02
N GLU A 69 8.31 9.35 -3.13
CA GLU A 69 7.93 7.99 -2.70
C GLU A 69 6.65 8.00 -1.88
N LEU A 70 6.47 8.98 -0.98
CA LEU A 70 5.25 9.15 -0.20
C LEU A 70 4.04 9.43 -1.11
N LEU A 71 4.20 10.31 -2.11
CA LEU A 71 3.14 10.58 -3.08
C LEU A 71 2.80 9.35 -3.92
N ALA A 72 3.81 8.63 -4.42
CA ALA A 72 3.62 7.41 -5.20
C ALA A 72 2.92 6.32 -4.38
N ALA A 73 3.33 6.13 -3.11
CA ALA A 73 2.69 5.20 -2.19
C ALA A 73 1.22 5.58 -1.94
N ALA A 74 0.94 6.86 -1.67
CA ALA A 74 -0.42 7.36 -1.47
C ALA A 74 -1.31 7.14 -2.69
N GLN A 75 -0.81 7.38 -3.89
CA GLN A 75 -1.55 7.16 -5.13
C GLN A 75 -1.78 5.67 -5.43
N ALA A 76 -0.79 4.82 -5.15
CA ALA A 76 -0.93 3.37 -5.31
C ALA A 76 -1.91 2.76 -4.29
N ASP A 77 -2.00 3.32 -3.09
CA ASP A 77 -2.83 2.81 -2.01
C ASP A 77 -4.34 2.89 -2.32
N TYR A 78 -4.81 3.80 -3.20
CA TYR A 78 -6.22 3.81 -3.58
C TYR A 78 -6.68 2.46 -4.12
N ALA A 79 -6.00 1.91 -5.11
CA ALA A 79 -6.35 0.62 -5.70
C ALA A 79 -6.08 -0.55 -4.75
N ARG A 80 -4.95 -0.51 -4.01
CA ARG A 80 -4.58 -1.57 -3.08
C ARG A 80 -5.56 -1.72 -1.93
N LEU A 81 -5.91 -0.61 -1.28
CA LEU A 81 -6.81 -0.62 -0.13
C LEU A 81 -8.26 -0.92 -0.53
N LEU A 82 -8.70 -0.49 -1.73
CA LEU A 82 -9.99 -0.95 -2.27
C LEU A 82 -10.02 -2.47 -2.44
N ALA A 83 -8.95 -3.08 -2.97
CA ALA A 83 -8.87 -4.53 -3.10
C ALA A 83 -8.91 -5.23 -1.73
N VAL A 84 -8.23 -4.67 -0.72
CA VAL A 84 -8.31 -5.18 0.68
C VAL A 84 -9.73 -5.09 1.21
N LEU A 85 -10.44 -3.98 1.01
CA LEU A 85 -11.81 -3.82 1.46
C LEU A 85 -12.78 -4.75 0.73
N TYR A 86 -12.58 -4.99 -0.56
CA TYR A 86 -13.37 -5.96 -1.33
C TYR A 86 -13.12 -7.40 -0.86
N ASP A 87 -11.90 -7.72 -0.43
CA ASP A 87 -11.60 -9.01 0.17
C ASP A 87 -12.25 -9.18 1.56
N GLN A 88 -12.49 -8.08 2.27
CA GLN A 88 -13.27 -8.05 3.51
C GLN A 88 -14.79 -8.01 3.28
N GLY A 89 -15.24 -7.94 2.03
CA GLY A 89 -16.65 -7.91 1.66
C GLY A 89 -17.28 -6.51 1.57
N TYR A 90 -16.49 -5.45 1.52
CA TYR A 90 -16.99 -4.08 1.47
C TYR A 90 -16.89 -3.49 0.06
N PHE A 91 -17.84 -3.81 -0.81
CA PHE A 91 -17.82 -3.41 -2.23
C PHE A 91 -18.34 -2.00 -2.51
N ALA A 92 -18.93 -1.32 -1.53
CA ALA A 92 -19.37 0.08 -1.63
C ALA A 92 -18.49 1.02 -0.79
N SER A 93 -17.27 0.61 -0.48
CA SER A 93 -16.35 1.43 0.31
C SER A 93 -15.84 2.63 -0.48
N ALA A 94 -15.53 3.70 0.25
CA ALA A 94 -14.86 4.88 -0.26
C ALA A 94 -13.57 5.15 0.52
N ILE A 95 -12.51 5.51 -0.19
CA ILE A 95 -11.22 5.86 0.39
C ILE A 95 -10.85 7.26 -0.08
N LYS A 96 -10.36 8.06 0.85
CA LYS A 96 -9.77 9.36 0.57
C LYS A 96 -8.39 9.42 1.23
N ILE A 97 -7.36 9.73 0.46
CA ILE A 97 -5.99 9.86 0.96
C ILE A 97 -5.55 11.31 0.77
N THR A 98 -5.11 11.95 1.84
CA THR A 98 -4.62 13.33 1.79
C THR A 98 -3.19 13.42 2.31
N LEU A 99 -2.41 14.30 1.69
CA LEU A 99 -1.06 14.68 2.09
C LEU A 99 -1.09 16.15 2.46
N ASP A 100 -0.85 16.47 3.74
CA ASP A 100 -1.02 17.82 4.32
C ASP A 100 -2.36 18.48 3.95
N GLY A 101 -3.46 17.67 3.91
CA GLY A 101 -4.81 18.12 3.60
C GLY A 101 -5.16 18.18 2.10
N ILE A 102 -4.19 18.00 1.19
CA ILE A 102 -4.42 17.99 -0.26
C ILE A 102 -4.70 16.52 -0.67
N ASP A 103 -5.73 16.30 -1.47
CA ASP A 103 -6.05 14.99 -2.01
C ASP A 103 -4.88 14.47 -2.87
N ALA A 104 -4.36 13.28 -2.51
CA ALA A 104 -3.19 12.72 -3.18
C ALA A 104 -3.44 12.43 -4.68
N SER A 105 -4.70 12.15 -5.06
CA SER A 105 -5.07 11.93 -6.47
C SER A 105 -5.02 13.20 -7.30
N ALA A 106 -5.13 14.38 -6.67
CA ALA A 106 -5.06 15.67 -7.34
C ALA A 106 -3.62 16.20 -7.51
N ILE A 107 -2.62 15.56 -6.86
CA ILE A 107 -1.23 15.99 -6.95
C ILE A 107 -0.57 15.33 -8.17
N PRO A 108 -0.04 16.12 -9.13
CA PRO A 108 0.66 15.55 -10.28
C PRO A 108 1.91 14.76 -9.85
N PRO A 109 2.12 13.53 -10.34
CA PRO A 109 3.29 12.71 -9.97
C PRO A 109 4.64 13.36 -10.27
N VAL A 110 4.68 14.19 -11.32
CA VAL A 110 5.90 14.89 -11.76
C VAL A 110 6.23 16.15 -10.94
N LYS A 111 5.32 16.55 -10.04
CA LYS A 111 5.47 17.77 -9.21
C LYS A 111 5.02 17.50 -7.77
N PRO A 112 5.76 16.66 -7.03
CA PRO A 112 5.45 16.38 -5.65
C PRO A 112 5.63 17.64 -4.78
N PRO A 113 4.96 17.72 -3.63
CA PRO A 113 5.21 18.77 -2.63
C PRO A 113 6.67 18.76 -2.18
N ARG A 114 7.19 19.91 -1.78
CA ARG A 114 8.58 20.00 -1.26
C ARG A 114 8.74 19.25 0.07
N GLN A 115 7.67 19.19 0.86
CA GLN A 115 7.62 18.51 2.15
C GLN A 115 6.24 17.91 2.34
N ILE A 116 6.16 16.77 3.01
CA ILE A 116 4.94 16.12 3.46
C ILE A 116 5.13 15.80 4.94
N ASN A 117 4.29 16.39 5.79
CA ASN A 117 4.38 16.21 7.25
C ASN A 117 3.34 15.21 7.75
N ARG A 118 2.18 15.18 7.12
CA ARG A 118 1.05 14.35 7.56
C ARG A 118 0.33 13.73 6.38
N ALA A 119 0.15 12.43 6.46
CA ALA A 119 -0.70 11.66 5.57
C ALA A 119 -1.95 11.18 6.32
N VAL A 120 -3.10 11.21 5.68
CA VAL A 120 -4.34 10.68 6.27
C VAL A 120 -5.02 9.77 5.26
N ILE A 121 -5.34 8.55 5.69
CA ILE A 121 -6.19 7.61 4.96
C ILE A 121 -7.55 7.60 5.65
N ALA A 122 -8.55 8.20 5.03
CA ALA A 122 -9.93 8.17 5.50
C ALA A 122 -10.70 7.07 4.77
N VAL A 123 -11.26 6.12 5.54
CA VAL A 123 -11.98 4.96 5.01
C VAL A 123 -13.44 5.01 5.45
N ASN A 124 -14.34 4.85 4.48
CA ASN A 124 -15.74 4.57 4.74
C ASN A 124 -16.06 3.20 4.13
N THR A 125 -16.28 2.20 4.95
CA THR A 125 -16.50 0.82 4.50
C THR A 125 -17.87 0.61 3.87
N GLY A 126 -18.90 1.34 4.33
CA GLY A 126 -20.29 1.01 4.03
C GLY A 126 -20.70 -0.32 4.68
N LYS A 127 -21.67 -1.00 4.07
CA LYS A 127 -22.16 -2.31 4.53
C LYS A 127 -21.40 -3.45 3.87
N LYS A 128 -21.30 -4.59 4.58
CA LYS A 128 -20.81 -5.85 3.98
C LYS A 128 -21.81 -6.37 2.97
N PHE A 129 -21.28 -6.91 1.87
CA PHE A 129 -22.07 -7.52 0.81
C PHE A 129 -22.16 -9.03 0.97
N SER A 130 -23.28 -9.60 0.55
CA SER A 130 -23.48 -11.05 0.47
C SER A 130 -23.78 -11.46 -0.97
N PHE A 131 -23.58 -12.73 -1.30
CA PHE A 131 -23.97 -13.26 -2.59
C PHE A 131 -25.50 -13.39 -2.68
N ALA A 132 -26.11 -12.69 -3.66
CA ALA A 132 -27.49 -12.92 -4.07
C ALA A 132 -27.59 -14.07 -5.10
N LYS A 133 -26.58 -14.21 -5.93
CA LYS A 133 -26.37 -15.31 -6.88
C LYS A 133 -24.89 -15.66 -6.87
N ALA A 134 -24.57 -16.95 -6.84
CA ALA A 134 -23.23 -17.49 -6.91
C ALA A 134 -23.27 -18.67 -7.89
N GLU A 135 -22.77 -18.46 -9.11
CA GLU A 135 -22.85 -19.45 -10.17
C GLU A 135 -21.60 -19.43 -11.05
N ILE A 136 -21.02 -20.62 -11.27
CA ILE A 136 -19.95 -20.82 -12.24
C ILE A 136 -20.33 -21.99 -13.14
N LYS A 137 -20.29 -21.81 -14.45
CA LYS A 137 -20.65 -22.81 -15.45
C LYS A 137 -19.84 -22.63 -16.73
N PRO A 138 -19.50 -23.74 -17.43
CA PRO A 138 -19.60 -25.12 -16.98
C PRO A 138 -18.50 -25.46 -15.96
N VAL A 139 -18.77 -26.41 -15.07
CA VAL A 139 -17.81 -26.95 -14.10
C VAL A 139 -17.45 -28.39 -14.50
N ALA A 140 -16.19 -28.77 -14.43
CA ALA A 140 -15.74 -30.13 -14.66
C ALA A 140 -16.22 -31.07 -13.54
N LYS A 141 -16.40 -32.36 -13.88
CA LYS A 141 -16.81 -33.37 -12.89
C LYS A 141 -15.79 -33.41 -11.74
N ASP A 142 -16.29 -33.61 -10.54
CA ASP A 142 -15.49 -33.72 -9.31
C ASP A 142 -14.68 -32.43 -8.96
N THR A 143 -15.07 -31.27 -9.48
CA THR A 143 -14.50 -29.98 -9.09
C THR A 143 -15.09 -29.52 -7.75
N GLU A 144 -14.24 -29.35 -6.76
CA GLU A 144 -14.61 -28.76 -5.46
C GLU A 144 -14.53 -27.24 -5.54
N LEU A 145 -15.64 -26.56 -5.31
CA LEU A 145 -15.71 -25.11 -5.22
C LEU A 145 -15.64 -24.67 -3.77
N PRO A 146 -15.12 -23.44 -3.47
CA PRO A 146 -15.14 -22.89 -2.11
C PRO A 146 -16.55 -22.87 -1.52
N GLU A 147 -16.72 -23.37 -0.30
CA GLU A 147 -18.02 -23.38 0.41
C GLU A 147 -18.59 -21.98 0.64
N GLU A 148 -17.72 -20.98 0.72
CA GLU A 148 -18.09 -19.57 0.85
C GLU A 148 -18.71 -19.00 -0.43
N PHE A 149 -18.53 -19.64 -1.58
CA PHE A 149 -19.16 -19.25 -2.83
C PHE A 149 -20.61 -19.75 -2.90
N ALA A 150 -21.44 -19.23 -2.03
CA ALA A 150 -22.84 -19.62 -1.92
C ALA A 150 -23.75 -18.41 -1.60
N VAL A 151 -25.00 -18.50 -2.01
CA VAL A 151 -26.03 -17.48 -1.72
C VAL A 151 -26.11 -17.21 -0.22
N GLY A 152 -26.16 -15.94 0.18
CA GLY A 152 -26.20 -15.49 1.58
C GLY A 152 -24.86 -15.43 2.29
N LYS A 153 -23.82 -16.03 1.75
CA LYS A 153 -22.45 -15.89 2.31
C LYS A 153 -21.85 -14.53 1.99
N THR A 154 -20.92 -14.08 2.81
CA THR A 154 -20.20 -12.81 2.57
C THR A 154 -19.47 -12.87 1.23
N ALA A 155 -19.78 -11.94 0.35
CA ALA A 155 -19.06 -11.81 -0.91
C ALA A 155 -17.66 -11.25 -0.65
N ARG A 156 -16.62 -11.98 -1.06
CA ARG A 156 -15.23 -11.61 -0.94
C ARG A 156 -14.53 -11.75 -2.28
N LEU A 157 -13.62 -10.85 -2.57
CA LEU A 157 -12.84 -10.90 -3.82
C LEU A 157 -11.99 -12.17 -3.90
N GLY A 158 -11.39 -12.60 -2.79
CA GLY A 158 -10.63 -13.85 -2.70
C GLY A 158 -11.49 -15.05 -3.08
N VAL A 159 -12.68 -15.20 -2.49
CA VAL A 159 -13.63 -16.29 -2.80
C VAL A 159 -13.97 -16.35 -4.30
N LEU A 160 -14.19 -15.18 -4.93
CA LEU A 160 -14.43 -15.13 -6.39
C LEU A 160 -13.23 -15.63 -7.19
N LYS A 161 -12.01 -15.20 -6.83
CA LYS A 161 -10.78 -15.64 -7.48
C LYS A 161 -10.53 -17.13 -7.30
N ASP A 162 -10.70 -17.63 -6.08
CA ASP A 162 -10.50 -19.04 -5.74
C ASP A 162 -11.51 -19.94 -6.48
N THR A 163 -12.76 -19.49 -6.60
CA THR A 163 -13.80 -20.18 -7.38
C THR A 163 -13.42 -20.29 -8.86
N VAL A 164 -12.94 -19.21 -9.46
CA VAL A 164 -12.47 -19.23 -10.86
C VAL A 164 -11.27 -20.14 -11.01
N SER A 165 -10.31 -20.08 -10.09
CA SER A 165 -9.13 -20.96 -10.09
C SER A 165 -9.51 -22.43 -10.00
N ALA A 166 -10.38 -22.78 -9.05
CA ALA A 166 -10.87 -24.14 -8.87
C ALA A 166 -11.60 -24.66 -10.14
N GLY A 167 -12.44 -23.82 -10.76
CA GLY A 167 -13.11 -24.16 -12.02
C GLY A 167 -12.13 -24.45 -13.17
N ILE A 168 -11.11 -23.62 -13.32
CA ILE A 168 -10.04 -23.79 -14.33
C ILE A 168 -9.23 -25.05 -14.07
N GLU A 169 -8.82 -25.27 -12.82
CA GLU A 169 -8.05 -26.44 -12.41
C GLU A 169 -8.83 -27.75 -12.61
N GLY A 170 -10.13 -27.77 -12.28
CA GLY A 170 -10.99 -28.91 -12.53
C GLY A 170 -10.96 -29.35 -14.00
N TRP A 171 -11.08 -28.41 -14.93
CA TRP A 171 -10.98 -28.70 -16.37
C TRP A 171 -9.58 -29.14 -16.80
N ARG A 172 -8.53 -28.54 -16.24
CA ARG A 172 -7.14 -28.91 -16.54
C ARG A 172 -6.82 -30.33 -16.09
N ASN A 173 -7.33 -30.74 -14.92
CA ASN A 173 -7.16 -32.09 -14.40
C ASN A 173 -7.86 -33.14 -15.26
N GLN A 174 -8.88 -32.77 -16.04
CA GLN A 174 -9.52 -33.62 -17.03
C GLN A 174 -8.86 -33.56 -18.43
N GLY A 175 -7.66 -32.97 -18.55
CA GLY A 175 -6.90 -32.93 -19.79
C GLY A 175 -7.11 -31.67 -20.64
N HIS A 176 -7.92 -30.72 -20.21
CA HIS A 176 -8.14 -29.45 -20.92
C HIS A 176 -7.10 -28.40 -20.55
N ALA A 177 -5.84 -28.60 -20.93
CA ALA A 177 -4.71 -27.75 -20.52
C ALA A 177 -4.86 -26.26 -20.85
N LYS A 178 -5.68 -25.91 -21.85
CA LYS A 178 -5.94 -24.51 -22.26
C LYS A 178 -7.20 -23.93 -21.61
N ALA A 179 -7.79 -24.59 -20.60
CA ALA A 179 -8.94 -24.06 -19.89
C ALA A 179 -8.62 -22.68 -19.30
N ALA A 180 -9.50 -21.73 -19.54
CA ALA A 180 -9.40 -20.36 -19.06
C ALA A 180 -10.81 -19.78 -18.84
N LEU A 181 -10.92 -18.74 -18.04
CA LEU A 181 -12.17 -18.00 -17.89
C LEU A 181 -12.52 -17.33 -19.22
N ALA A 182 -13.70 -17.65 -19.76
CA ALA A 182 -14.18 -17.10 -21.03
C ALA A 182 -14.91 -15.77 -20.84
N ASP A 183 -15.80 -15.70 -19.84
CA ASP A 183 -16.59 -14.53 -19.52
C ASP A 183 -16.88 -14.46 -18.03
N GLN A 184 -17.02 -13.23 -17.52
CA GLN A 184 -17.34 -12.98 -16.11
C GLN A 184 -18.35 -11.84 -16.03
N GLN A 185 -19.46 -12.09 -15.36
CA GLN A 185 -20.43 -11.05 -15.05
C GLN A 185 -20.56 -10.88 -13.54
N LEU A 186 -20.21 -9.68 -13.06
CA LEU A 186 -20.31 -9.32 -11.65
C LEU A 186 -21.26 -8.11 -11.54
N THR A 187 -22.35 -8.25 -10.79
CA THR A 187 -23.32 -7.18 -10.57
C THR A 187 -23.47 -6.89 -9.10
N ALA A 188 -23.07 -5.71 -8.67
CA ALA A 188 -23.25 -5.22 -7.29
C ALA A 188 -24.52 -4.37 -7.18
N ARG A 189 -25.38 -4.69 -6.22
CA ARG A 189 -26.59 -3.92 -5.86
C ARG A 189 -26.37 -3.25 -4.52
N VAL A 190 -25.99 -1.97 -4.55
CA VAL A 190 -25.66 -1.19 -3.34
C VAL A 190 -26.84 -1.07 -2.36
N PRO A 191 -28.10 -0.81 -2.79
CA PRO A 191 -29.21 -0.70 -1.85
C PRO A 191 -29.42 -1.95 -0.99
N ASP A 192 -29.27 -3.12 -1.60
CA ASP A 192 -29.46 -4.42 -0.95
C ASP A 192 -28.16 -4.97 -0.35
N SER A 193 -27.02 -4.33 -0.62
CA SER A 193 -25.67 -4.81 -0.27
C SER A 193 -25.45 -6.26 -0.74
N THR A 194 -25.74 -6.53 -2.01
CA THR A 194 -25.63 -7.88 -2.60
C THR A 194 -24.80 -7.87 -3.88
N ILE A 195 -24.20 -9.03 -4.16
CA ILE A 195 -23.49 -9.33 -5.41
C ILE A 195 -24.09 -10.55 -6.07
N SER A 196 -24.29 -10.45 -7.38
CA SER A 196 -24.55 -11.59 -8.26
C SER A 196 -23.30 -11.84 -9.11
N ALA A 197 -22.80 -13.05 -9.04
CA ALA A 197 -21.62 -13.53 -9.73
C ALA A 197 -21.93 -14.84 -10.46
#